data_a311e948abc797f000bc0cba5356f593
#
_entry.id   a311e948abc797f000bc0cba5356f593
#
_cell.length_a   1.000
_cell.length_b   1.000
_cell.length_c   1.000
_cell.angle_alpha   90.00
_cell.angle_beta   90.00
_cell.angle_gamma   90.00
#
_symmetry.space_group_name_H-M   'P 1'
#
loop_
_entity.id
_entity.type
_entity.pdbx_description
1 polymer ?
#
loop_
_entity_poly.entity_id
_entity_poly.type
_entity_poly.pdbx_seq_one_letter_code
_entity_poly.pdbx_strand_id
1 'polypeptide(L)'
;MKPFLAGLATLAIAQAFAAGVTAQAAAASAPSSDPVHRYVVESTSPPSSHGKAKANDASVGVHWLRSYSTADKATTYSLYEAPNEEAIRKAATLNKLAVTHVDEAPVDLDSESDARSGNLPAGMHRYMIERTFPAGALDGLDSAAKAKVNATNTKYGAQWVTSYANSGKTKTYCVYNAADEAAVRAAAKANGIPVDKVTEVPVAAAAR
;
A
#
# COMPACT_ATOMS: atom_id res chain seq x y z
N MET A 1 6.25 -46.27 -91.65
CA MET A 1 5.48 -46.43 -90.39
C MET A 1 6.18 -45.62 -89.35
N LYS A 2 5.54 -44.61 -88.83
CA LYS A 2 6.13 -43.62 -87.91
C LYS A 2 6.00 -44.07 -86.47
N PRO A 3 6.98 -43.80 -85.61
CA PRO A 3 6.73 -43.73 -84.18
C PRO A 3 6.69 -42.27 -83.66
N PHE A 4 5.76 -42.03 -82.79
CA PHE A 4 5.51 -40.77 -82.09
C PHE A 4 6.53 -40.57 -80.98
N LEU A 5 7.16 -39.41 -80.90
CA LEU A 5 7.90 -38.94 -79.77
C LEU A 5 6.96 -38.18 -78.81
N ALA A 6 6.87 -38.63 -77.56
CA ALA A 6 6.21 -37.91 -76.51
C ALA A 6 7.23 -37.10 -75.77
N GLY A 7 7.07 -35.78 -75.77
CA GLY A 7 7.91 -34.85 -74.94
C GLY A 7 7.45 -34.78 -73.50
N LEU A 8 8.34 -35.00 -72.59
CA LEU A 8 8.14 -34.70 -71.13
C LEU A 8 8.43 -33.20 -70.91
N ALA A 9 7.42 -32.49 -70.44
CA ALA A 9 7.56 -31.15 -69.93
C ALA A 9 7.79 -31.25 -68.44
N THR A 10 8.98 -30.85 -67.99
CA THR A 10 9.34 -30.74 -66.60
C THR A 10 8.79 -29.43 -65.98
N LEU A 11 7.81 -29.56 -65.08
CA LEU A 11 7.25 -28.42 -64.33
C LEU A 11 8.11 -28.14 -63.08
N ALA A 12 8.84 -27.02 -63.07
CA ALA A 12 9.57 -26.56 -61.94
C ALA A 12 8.61 -25.85 -60.94
N ILE A 13 8.38 -26.47 -59.79
CA ILE A 13 7.61 -25.84 -58.73
C ILE A 13 8.57 -25.01 -57.87
N ALA A 14 8.45 -23.69 -57.99
CA ALA A 14 9.14 -22.76 -57.08
C ALA A 14 8.38 -22.72 -55.74
N GLN A 15 8.98 -23.27 -54.70
CA GLN A 15 8.46 -23.14 -53.34
C GLN A 15 8.91 -21.78 -52.75
N ALA A 16 7.96 -20.86 -52.63
CA ALA A 16 8.15 -19.63 -51.86
C ALA A 16 8.04 -19.92 -50.37
N PHE A 17 9.17 -19.83 -49.64
CA PHE A 17 9.19 -19.84 -48.19
C PHE A 17 8.61 -18.50 -47.71
N ALA A 18 7.35 -18.47 -47.32
CA ALA A 18 6.78 -17.38 -46.54
C ALA A 18 7.30 -17.50 -45.11
N ALA A 19 8.26 -16.65 -44.73
CA ALA A 19 8.66 -16.48 -43.34
C ALA A 19 7.50 -15.86 -42.57
N GLY A 20 6.72 -16.69 -41.90
CA GLY A 20 5.68 -16.25 -40.97
C GLY A 20 6.33 -15.62 -39.74
N VAL A 21 6.36 -14.29 -39.69
CA VAL A 21 6.63 -13.56 -38.45
C VAL A 21 5.39 -13.71 -37.58
N THR A 22 5.40 -14.69 -36.69
CA THR A 22 4.41 -14.77 -35.60
C THR A 22 4.70 -13.62 -34.65
N ALA A 23 3.97 -12.53 -34.78
CA ALA A 23 3.88 -11.51 -33.75
C ALA A 23 3.30 -12.17 -32.51
N GLN A 24 4.17 -12.49 -31.53
CA GLN A 24 3.79 -12.96 -30.21
C GLN A 24 3.13 -11.75 -29.52
N ALA A 25 1.81 -11.66 -29.60
CA ALA A 25 1.05 -10.72 -28.82
C ALA A 25 1.41 -10.98 -27.35
N ALA A 26 2.04 -10.01 -26.70
CA ALA A 26 2.22 -10.03 -25.27
C ALA A 26 0.82 -10.19 -24.66
N ALA A 27 0.56 -11.35 -24.11
CA ALA A 27 -0.67 -11.62 -23.39
C ALA A 27 -0.71 -10.60 -22.24
N ALA A 28 -1.58 -9.61 -22.33
CA ALA A 28 -1.94 -8.78 -21.20
C ALA A 28 -2.43 -9.75 -20.13
N SER A 29 -1.69 -9.85 -19.04
CA SER A 29 -2.05 -10.69 -17.90
C SER A 29 -3.46 -10.28 -17.48
N ALA A 30 -4.40 -11.22 -17.57
CA ALA A 30 -5.72 -11.03 -17.01
C ALA A 30 -5.56 -10.60 -15.53
N PRO A 31 -6.42 -9.72 -14.99
CA PRO A 31 -6.38 -9.38 -13.57
C PRO A 31 -6.48 -10.69 -12.79
N SER A 32 -5.52 -10.94 -11.92
CA SER A 32 -5.52 -12.11 -11.05
C SER A 32 -6.78 -12.05 -10.19
N SER A 33 -7.52 -13.14 -10.13
CA SER A 33 -8.68 -13.31 -9.23
C SER A 33 -8.23 -13.59 -7.78
N ASP A 34 -6.96 -13.40 -7.48
CA ASP A 34 -6.41 -13.60 -6.15
C ASP A 34 -7.01 -12.57 -5.16
N PRO A 35 -7.29 -12.97 -3.94
CA PRO A 35 -7.77 -12.06 -2.93
C PRO A 35 -6.78 -10.91 -2.76
N VAL A 36 -7.29 -9.68 -2.74
CA VAL A 36 -6.47 -8.48 -2.56
C VAL A 36 -6.23 -8.29 -1.07
N HIS A 37 -4.96 -8.23 -0.69
CA HIS A 37 -4.52 -7.99 0.68
C HIS A 37 -4.04 -6.55 0.86
N ARG A 38 -4.18 -6.02 2.06
CA ARG A 38 -3.69 -4.67 2.39
C ARG A 38 -2.39 -4.75 3.15
N TYR A 39 -1.45 -3.85 2.80
CA TYR A 39 -0.11 -3.79 3.38
C TYR A 39 0.22 -2.38 3.84
N VAL A 40 0.88 -2.27 4.99
CA VAL A 40 1.65 -1.09 5.39
C VAL A 40 3.10 -1.34 5.04
N VAL A 41 3.69 -0.45 4.25
CA VAL A 41 5.07 -0.53 3.78
C VAL A 41 5.86 0.65 4.34
N GLU A 42 6.87 0.39 5.14
CA GLU A 42 7.82 1.41 5.58
C GLU A 42 9.00 1.45 4.61
N SER A 43 9.39 2.64 4.17
CA SER A 43 10.52 2.87 3.27
C SER A 43 11.33 4.09 3.69
N THR A 44 12.64 4.07 3.40
CA THR A 44 13.56 5.17 3.70
C THR A 44 13.87 6.06 2.50
N SER A 45 13.20 5.85 1.39
CA SER A 45 13.34 6.67 0.18
C SER A 45 12.01 7.33 -0.15
N PRO A 46 12.03 8.60 -0.59
CA PRO A 46 10.80 9.21 -1.10
C PRO A 46 10.33 8.42 -2.35
N PRO A 47 9.01 8.26 -2.53
CA PRO A 47 8.49 7.64 -3.73
C PRO A 47 8.95 8.42 -4.96
N SER A 48 9.38 7.71 -6.02
CA SER A 48 9.60 8.28 -7.34
C SER A 48 8.33 9.02 -7.80
N SER A 49 8.45 9.93 -8.77
CA SER A 49 7.30 10.75 -9.24
C SER A 49 6.01 9.92 -9.34
N HIS A 50 4.93 10.38 -8.73
CA HIS A 50 3.67 9.65 -8.53
C HIS A 50 3.14 8.94 -9.79
N GLY A 51 3.28 9.55 -10.98
CA GLY A 51 2.77 8.97 -12.21
C GLY A 51 3.53 7.70 -12.64
N LYS A 52 4.87 7.71 -12.55
CA LYS A 52 5.71 6.56 -12.92
C LYS A 52 5.59 5.44 -11.90
N ALA A 53 5.56 5.79 -10.61
CA ALA A 53 5.35 4.83 -9.54
C ALA A 53 4.01 4.10 -9.71
N LYS A 54 2.93 4.83 -9.98
CA LYS A 54 1.61 4.26 -10.22
C LYS A 54 1.58 3.26 -11.39
N ALA A 55 2.28 3.55 -12.48
CA ALA A 55 2.36 2.63 -13.62
C ALA A 55 3.15 1.36 -13.29
N ASN A 56 4.27 1.49 -12.56
CA ASN A 56 5.07 0.35 -12.10
C ASN A 56 4.28 -0.52 -11.12
N ASP A 57 3.57 0.08 -10.17
CA ASP A 57 2.73 -0.62 -9.20
C ASP A 57 1.65 -1.42 -9.93
N ALA A 58 0.90 -0.79 -10.83
CA ALA A 58 -0.15 -1.43 -11.61
C ALA A 58 0.36 -2.61 -12.46
N SER A 59 1.60 -2.53 -12.97
CA SER A 59 2.20 -3.59 -13.79
C SER A 59 2.42 -4.91 -13.04
N VAL A 60 2.38 -4.87 -11.71
CA VAL A 60 2.54 -6.03 -10.82
C VAL A 60 1.32 -6.25 -9.90
N GLY A 61 0.18 -5.63 -10.23
CA GLY A 61 -1.07 -5.79 -9.48
C GLY A 61 -1.09 -5.07 -8.13
N VAL A 62 -0.24 -4.08 -7.93
CA VAL A 62 -0.18 -3.27 -6.71
C VAL A 62 -0.95 -1.98 -6.89
N HIS A 63 -1.76 -1.61 -5.90
CA HIS A 63 -2.53 -0.38 -5.85
C HIS A 63 -2.13 0.45 -4.64
N TRP A 64 -1.55 1.63 -4.90
CA TRP A 64 -1.27 2.60 -3.85
C TRP A 64 -2.56 3.26 -3.38
N LEU A 65 -2.76 3.34 -2.06
CA LEU A 65 -3.92 3.97 -1.44
C LEU A 65 -3.57 5.34 -0.85
N ARG A 66 -2.51 5.41 -0.03
CA ARG A 66 -2.04 6.64 0.60
C ARG A 66 -0.64 6.50 1.17
N SER A 67 -0.01 7.61 1.50
CA SER A 67 1.28 7.63 2.20
C SER A 67 1.34 8.72 3.26
N TYR A 68 2.16 8.44 4.27
CA TYR A 68 2.51 9.34 5.36
C TYR A 68 4.03 9.43 5.42
N SER A 69 4.60 10.60 5.18
CA SER A 69 6.06 10.80 5.16
C SER A 69 6.49 11.77 6.24
N THR A 70 7.68 11.56 6.80
CA THR A 70 8.34 12.56 7.64
C THR A 70 8.65 13.83 6.86
N ALA A 71 8.86 14.96 7.54
CA ALA A 71 9.13 16.25 6.92
C ALA A 71 10.37 16.22 6.01
N ASP A 72 11.43 15.52 6.45
CA ASP A 72 12.66 15.28 5.71
C ASP A 72 12.53 14.19 4.63
N LYS A 73 11.38 13.51 4.56
CA LYS A 73 11.10 12.36 3.68
C LYS A 73 12.04 11.18 3.89
N ALA A 74 12.71 11.11 5.04
CA ALA A 74 13.60 10.00 5.36
C ALA A 74 12.83 8.71 5.69
N THR A 75 11.58 8.83 6.14
CA THR A 75 10.70 7.69 6.38
C THR A 75 9.34 7.93 5.74
N THR A 76 8.83 6.93 5.06
CA THR A 76 7.47 6.96 4.47
C THR A 76 6.76 5.66 4.82
N TYR A 77 5.55 5.78 5.37
CA TYR A 77 4.58 4.70 5.55
C TYR A 77 3.57 4.78 4.42
N SER A 78 3.51 3.76 3.58
CA SER A 78 2.58 3.69 2.46
C SER A 78 1.60 2.55 2.65
N LEU A 79 0.33 2.81 2.37
CA LEU A 79 -0.72 1.81 2.36
C LEU A 79 -0.96 1.37 0.93
N TYR A 80 -0.89 0.06 0.70
CA TYR A 80 -1.10 -0.57 -0.59
C TYR A 80 -2.13 -1.69 -0.51
N GLU A 81 -2.75 -1.98 -1.64
CA GLU A 81 -3.44 -3.24 -1.92
C GLU A 81 -2.62 -4.02 -2.94
N ALA A 82 -2.44 -5.32 -2.69
CA ALA A 82 -1.65 -6.20 -3.54
C ALA A 82 -2.10 -7.67 -3.37
N PRO A 83 -1.84 -8.55 -4.35
CA PRO A 83 -2.15 -9.97 -4.22
C PRO A 83 -1.29 -10.67 -3.15
N ASN A 84 -0.06 -10.20 -2.91
CA ASN A 84 0.86 -10.76 -1.92
C ASN A 84 2.03 -9.79 -1.64
N GLU A 85 2.84 -10.11 -0.63
CA GLU A 85 4.02 -9.33 -0.26
C GLU A 85 5.09 -9.30 -1.38
N GLU A 86 5.21 -10.38 -2.17
CA GLU A 86 6.18 -10.43 -3.28
C GLU A 86 5.88 -9.37 -4.34
N ALA A 87 4.61 -9.14 -4.66
CA ALA A 87 4.17 -8.07 -5.56
C ALA A 87 4.57 -6.69 -5.02
N ILE A 88 4.42 -6.45 -3.70
CA ILE A 88 4.88 -5.21 -3.04
C ILE A 88 6.40 -5.04 -3.21
N ARG A 89 7.20 -6.08 -2.94
CA ARG A 89 8.66 -6.01 -3.07
C ARG A 89 9.10 -5.80 -4.51
N LYS A 90 8.40 -6.39 -5.47
CA LYS A 90 8.65 -6.18 -6.91
C LYS A 90 8.32 -4.74 -7.32
N ALA A 91 7.16 -4.21 -6.92
CA ALA A 91 6.81 -2.81 -7.12
C ALA A 91 7.85 -1.86 -6.53
N ALA A 92 8.30 -2.14 -5.29
CA ALA A 92 9.35 -1.38 -4.63
C ALA A 92 10.65 -1.36 -5.44
N THR A 93 11.08 -2.50 -5.97
CA THR A 93 12.27 -2.62 -6.83
C THR A 93 12.13 -1.78 -8.09
N LEU A 94 10.99 -1.88 -8.79
CA LEU A 94 10.70 -1.09 -10.00
C LEU A 94 10.70 0.42 -9.72
N ASN A 95 10.26 0.81 -8.53
CA ASN A 95 10.20 2.19 -8.08
C ASN A 95 11.48 2.67 -7.39
N LYS A 96 12.49 1.80 -7.22
CA LYS A 96 13.75 2.07 -6.51
C LYS A 96 13.50 2.53 -5.07
N LEU A 97 12.51 1.94 -4.40
CA LEU A 97 12.21 2.21 -3.00
C LEU A 97 13.06 1.31 -2.09
N ALA A 98 13.69 1.91 -1.10
CA ALA A 98 14.38 1.17 -0.03
C ALA A 98 13.37 0.81 1.06
N VAL A 99 12.74 -0.35 0.90
CA VAL A 99 11.74 -0.87 1.86
C VAL A 99 12.45 -1.46 3.07
N THR A 100 12.04 -1.02 4.25
CA THR A 100 12.54 -1.52 5.55
C THR A 100 11.60 -2.53 6.17
N HIS A 101 10.27 -2.30 6.04
CA HIS A 101 9.24 -3.20 6.57
C HIS A 101 8.07 -3.34 5.59
N VAL A 102 7.48 -4.54 5.56
CA VAL A 102 6.20 -4.84 4.90
C VAL A 102 5.37 -5.63 5.90
N ASP A 103 4.26 -5.08 6.32
CA ASP A 103 3.32 -5.74 7.24
C ASP A 103 1.96 -5.84 6.58
N GLU A 104 1.42 -7.05 6.51
CA GLU A 104 0.03 -7.23 6.10
C GLU A 104 -0.90 -6.64 7.16
N ALA A 105 -1.80 -5.75 6.74
CA ALA A 105 -2.69 -5.00 7.62
C ALA A 105 -4.12 -4.96 7.05
N PRO A 106 -4.81 -6.12 7.00
CA PRO A 106 -6.13 -6.25 6.40
C PRO A 106 -7.23 -5.57 7.22
N VAL A 107 -6.99 -5.33 8.52
CA VAL A 107 -7.99 -4.80 9.44
C VAL A 107 -7.89 -3.29 9.51
N ASP A 108 -8.94 -2.59 9.10
CA ASP A 108 -9.11 -1.14 9.30
C ASP A 108 -9.89 -0.93 10.60
N LEU A 109 -9.24 -0.36 11.60
CA LEU A 109 -9.88 0.02 12.85
C LEU A 109 -10.35 1.47 12.71
N ASP A 110 -11.62 1.64 12.36
CA ASP A 110 -12.24 2.96 12.28
C ASP A 110 -12.29 3.59 13.67
N SER A 111 -11.79 4.80 13.80
CA SER A 111 -11.82 5.56 15.06
C SER A 111 -13.21 6.05 15.43
N GLU A 112 -14.16 6.04 14.48
CA GLU A 112 -15.49 6.65 14.62
C GLU A 112 -15.42 8.14 15.04
N SER A 113 -14.35 8.84 14.65
CA SER A 113 -14.12 10.24 14.95
C SER A 113 -14.14 11.11 13.69
N ASP A 114 -14.57 12.36 13.83
CA ASP A 114 -14.60 13.35 12.74
C ASP A 114 -13.19 13.72 12.23
N ALA A 115 -12.14 13.38 12.99
CA ALA A 115 -10.75 13.62 12.61
C ALA A 115 -10.33 12.89 11.32
N ARG A 116 -11.07 11.88 10.90
CA ARG A 116 -10.79 11.09 9.69
C ARG A 116 -11.00 11.88 8.40
N SER A 117 -12.04 12.69 8.34
CA SER A 117 -12.47 13.43 7.14
C SER A 117 -12.01 14.89 7.13
N GLY A 118 -11.54 15.40 8.27
CA GLY A 118 -11.20 16.80 8.46
C GLY A 118 -9.78 17.17 8.06
N ASN A 119 -9.60 18.47 7.81
CA ASN A 119 -8.26 19.07 7.74
C ASN A 119 -7.58 18.95 9.11
N LEU A 120 -6.25 18.96 9.11
CA LEU A 120 -5.48 19.01 10.34
C LEU A 120 -5.84 20.31 11.10
N PRO A 121 -6.35 20.24 12.34
CA PRO A 121 -6.66 21.44 13.11
C PRO A 121 -5.43 22.33 13.32
N ALA A 122 -5.64 23.65 13.43
CA ALA A 122 -4.55 24.58 13.66
C ALA A 122 -3.80 24.24 14.95
N GLY A 123 -2.46 24.25 14.89
CA GLY A 123 -1.59 23.91 16.03
C GLY A 123 -1.50 22.43 16.33
N MET A 124 -2.09 21.56 15.50
CA MET A 124 -1.91 20.11 15.60
C MET A 124 -0.94 19.60 14.53
N HIS A 125 -0.27 18.51 14.86
CA HIS A 125 0.62 17.74 14.01
C HIS A 125 0.02 16.33 13.80
N ARG A 126 0.40 15.67 12.72
CA ARG A 126 -0.03 14.30 12.46
C ARG A 126 1.09 13.33 12.81
N TYR A 127 0.72 12.24 13.47
CA TYR A 127 1.63 11.20 13.92
C TYR A 127 1.22 9.84 13.39
N MET A 128 2.20 9.04 12.97
CA MET A 128 2.08 7.59 12.83
C MET A 128 2.61 6.95 14.12
N ILE A 129 1.83 6.04 14.72
CA ILE A 129 2.15 5.38 15.97
C ILE A 129 2.14 3.89 15.73
N GLU A 130 3.28 3.24 15.95
CA GLU A 130 3.39 1.80 15.93
C GLU A 130 3.12 1.25 17.32
N ARG A 131 2.35 0.15 17.39
CA ARG A 131 1.95 -0.47 18.64
C ARG A 131 1.94 -1.98 18.52
N THR A 132 2.43 -2.66 19.55
CA THR A 132 2.31 -4.11 19.70
C THR A 132 1.39 -4.42 20.88
N PHE A 133 0.41 -5.28 20.63
CA PHE A 133 -0.58 -5.70 21.61
C PHE A 133 -0.47 -7.20 21.87
N PRO A 134 -0.78 -7.67 23.08
CA PRO A 134 -1.07 -9.07 23.30
C PRO A 134 -2.25 -9.54 22.44
N ALA A 135 -2.25 -10.80 22.04
CA ALA A 135 -3.37 -11.38 21.30
C ALA A 135 -4.68 -11.23 22.12
N GLY A 136 -5.77 -10.86 21.41
CA GLY A 136 -7.07 -10.64 22.03
C GLY A 136 -7.27 -9.27 22.70
N ALA A 137 -6.22 -8.47 22.88
CA ALA A 137 -6.33 -7.17 23.55
C ALA A 137 -7.29 -6.18 22.87
N LEU A 138 -7.50 -6.33 21.56
CA LEU A 138 -8.38 -5.47 20.78
C LEU A 138 -9.72 -6.14 20.39
N ASP A 139 -10.03 -7.32 20.90
CA ASP A 139 -11.27 -8.03 20.54
C ASP A 139 -12.53 -7.33 21.09
N GLY A 140 -12.40 -6.63 22.22
CA GLY A 140 -13.48 -5.85 22.81
C GLY A 140 -13.56 -4.39 22.34
N LEU A 141 -12.92 -4.03 21.23
CA LEU A 141 -12.90 -2.66 20.72
C LEU A 141 -14.19 -2.34 19.93
N ASP A 142 -15.32 -2.34 20.62
CA ASP A 142 -16.62 -1.89 20.11
C ASP A 142 -16.76 -0.36 20.10
N SER A 143 -17.90 0.16 19.63
CA SER A 143 -18.15 1.61 19.59
C SER A 143 -18.12 2.28 20.96
N ALA A 144 -18.53 1.61 22.03
CA ALA A 144 -18.49 2.17 23.39
C ALA A 144 -17.04 2.26 23.89
N ALA A 145 -16.22 1.23 23.64
CA ALA A 145 -14.80 1.24 23.95
C ALA A 145 -14.04 2.32 23.15
N LYS A 146 -14.34 2.47 21.88
CA LYS A 146 -13.77 3.54 21.02
C LYS A 146 -14.17 4.93 21.52
N ALA A 147 -15.44 5.14 21.89
CA ALA A 147 -15.89 6.41 22.45
C ALA A 147 -15.13 6.76 23.73
N LYS A 148 -14.87 5.79 24.63
CA LYS A 148 -14.08 5.98 25.83
C LYS A 148 -12.64 6.36 25.51
N VAL A 149 -12.01 5.67 24.57
CA VAL A 149 -10.66 5.99 24.09
C VAL A 149 -10.61 7.41 23.52
N ASN A 150 -11.57 7.78 22.67
CA ASN A 150 -11.66 9.11 22.08
C ASN A 150 -11.87 10.21 23.14
N ALA A 151 -12.73 9.98 24.12
CA ALA A 151 -12.94 10.92 25.21
C ALA A 151 -11.67 11.13 26.04
N THR A 152 -10.90 10.08 26.29
CA THR A 152 -9.61 10.18 26.96
C THR A 152 -8.60 10.92 26.09
N ASN A 153 -8.50 10.57 24.81
CA ASN A 153 -7.59 11.24 23.87
C ASN A 153 -7.83 12.76 23.85
N THR A 154 -9.10 13.18 23.76
CA THR A 154 -9.50 14.59 23.76
C THR A 154 -8.99 15.35 24.99
N LYS A 155 -9.05 14.75 26.18
CA LYS A 155 -8.53 15.35 27.43
C LYS A 155 -7.03 15.66 27.38
N TYR A 156 -6.29 14.91 26.58
CA TYR A 156 -4.85 15.08 26.39
C TYR A 156 -4.48 15.80 25.09
N GLY A 157 -5.47 16.39 24.39
CA GLY A 157 -5.24 17.10 23.13
C GLY A 157 -4.84 16.20 21.96
N ALA A 158 -5.23 14.94 21.99
CA ALA A 158 -4.99 13.98 20.93
C ALA A 158 -6.31 13.56 20.25
N GLN A 159 -6.25 13.27 18.95
CA GLN A 159 -7.38 12.79 18.15
C GLN A 159 -6.98 11.54 17.38
N TRP A 160 -7.67 10.44 17.60
CA TRP A 160 -7.48 9.22 16.83
C TRP A 160 -8.15 9.37 15.45
N VAL A 161 -7.38 9.22 14.38
CA VAL A 161 -7.84 9.37 12.99
C VAL A 161 -8.25 8.01 12.41
N THR A 162 -7.35 7.04 12.41
CA THR A 162 -7.58 5.66 11.93
C THR A 162 -6.45 4.76 12.42
N SER A 163 -6.64 3.45 12.33
CA SER A 163 -5.57 2.49 12.53
C SER A 163 -5.69 1.33 11.56
N TYR A 164 -4.54 0.79 11.16
CA TYR A 164 -4.41 -0.41 10.35
C TYR A 164 -3.79 -1.50 11.22
N ALA A 165 -4.37 -2.70 11.22
CA ALA A 165 -3.92 -3.78 12.05
C ALA A 165 -3.72 -5.07 11.23
N ASN A 166 -2.77 -5.91 11.66
CA ASN A 166 -2.65 -7.26 11.16
C ASN A 166 -3.87 -8.12 11.54
N SER A 167 -4.01 -9.29 10.93
CA SER A 167 -5.16 -10.19 11.14
C SER A 167 -5.35 -10.57 12.61
N GLY A 168 -4.25 -10.76 13.34
CA GLY A 168 -4.27 -11.09 14.78
C GLY A 168 -4.49 -9.87 15.69
N LYS A 169 -4.57 -8.66 15.13
CA LYS A 169 -4.68 -7.38 15.86
C LYS A 169 -3.58 -7.19 16.93
N THR A 170 -2.42 -7.80 16.69
CA THR A 170 -1.27 -7.72 17.60
C THR A 170 -0.28 -6.63 17.22
N LYS A 171 -0.27 -6.19 15.95
CA LYS A 171 0.50 -5.05 15.44
C LYS A 171 -0.46 -4.04 14.83
N THR A 172 -0.30 -2.77 15.18
CA THR A 172 -1.11 -1.68 14.60
C THR A 172 -0.25 -0.50 14.17
N TYR A 173 -0.71 0.18 13.13
CA TYR A 173 -0.24 1.46 12.63
C TYR A 173 -1.35 2.47 12.80
N CYS A 174 -1.23 3.34 13.79
CA CYS A 174 -2.29 4.26 14.18
C CYS A 174 -1.95 5.69 13.74
N VAL A 175 -2.89 6.37 13.12
CA VAL A 175 -2.78 7.77 12.73
C VAL A 175 -3.49 8.64 13.75
N TYR A 176 -2.78 9.61 14.29
CA TYR A 176 -3.31 10.56 15.27
C TYR A 176 -2.99 12.00 14.88
N ASN A 177 -3.84 12.93 15.30
CA ASN A 177 -3.52 14.35 15.36
C ASN A 177 -3.29 14.72 16.83
N ALA A 178 -2.28 15.52 17.14
CA ALA A 178 -2.01 16.01 18.48
C ALA A 178 -1.17 17.29 18.43
N ALA A 179 -1.13 18.07 19.52
CA ALA A 179 -0.31 19.25 19.61
C ALA A 179 1.20 18.91 19.54
N ASP A 180 1.59 17.78 20.16
CA ASP A 180 2.95 17.26 20.16
C ASP A 180 2.98 15.75 20.44
N GLU A 181 4.17 15.15 20.39
CA GLU A 181 4.37 13.74 20.72
C GLU A 181 4.06 13.43 22.19
N ALA A 182 4.30 14.38 23.12
CA ALA A 182 4.03 14.18 24.54
C ALA A 182 2.53 14.00 24.80
N ALA A 183 1.67 14.74 24.10
CA ALA A 183 0.22 14.59 24.15
C ALA A 183 -0.22 13.18 23.68
N VAL A 184 0.38 12.66 22.58
CA VAL A 184 0.14 11.29 22.10
C VAL A 184 0.49 10.26 23.17
N ARG A 185 1.66 10.36 23.77
CA ARG A 185 2.14 9.44 24.79
C ARG A 185 1.32 9.52 26.08
N ALA A 186 0.92 10.72 26.49
CA ALA A 186 0.06 10.93 27.66
C ALA A 186 -1.32 10.32 27.47
N ALA A 187 -1.94 10.54 26.30
CA ALA A 187 -3.23 9.94 25.95
C ALA A 187 -3.15 8.40 25.93
N ALA A 188 -2.10 7.84 25.33
CA ALA A 188 -1.89 6.40 25.29
C ALA A 188 -1.72 5.81 26.69
N LYS A 189 -0.89 6.43 27.55
CA LYS A 189 -0.71 6.02 28.96
C LYS A 189 -2.02 6.04 29.73
N ALA A 190 -2.82 7.09 29.57
CA ALA A 190 -4.11 7.22 30.25
C ALA A 190 -5.15 6.18 29.79
N ASN A 191 -5.04 5.71 28.55
CA ASN A 191 -5.86 4.62 28.01
C ASN A 191 -5.28 3.23 28.32
N GLY A 192 -4.09 3.10 28.91
CA GLY A 192 -3.40 1.83 29.09
C GLY A 192 -2.97 1.17 27.77
N ILE A 193 -2.72 1.96 26.72
CA ILE A 193 -2.39 1.51 25.39
C ILE A 193 -0.87 1.59 25.16
N PRO A 194 -0.20 0.52 24.64
CA PRO A 194 1.23 0.53 24.36
C PRO A 194 1.61 1.53 23.27
N VAL A 195 2.87 1.99 23.29
CA VAL A 195 3.47 2.84 22.24
C VAL A 195 4.89 2.37 22.01
N ASP A 196 5.15 1.78 20.85
CA ASP A 196 6.48 1.32 20.47
C ASP A 196 7.27 2.45 19.81
N LYS A 197 6.66 3.12 18.81
CA LYS A 197 7.28 4.20 18.06
C LYS A 197 6.25 5.30 17.74
N VAL A 198 6.66 6.55 17.82
CA VAL A 198 5.88 7.72 17.36
C VAL A 198 6.70 8.45 16.31
N THR A 199 6.10 8.69 15.15
CA THR A 199 6.76 9.38 14.03
C THR A 199 5.85 10.50 13.56
N GLU A 200 6.35 11.74 13.58
CA GLU A 200 5.61 12.87 12.99
C GLU A 200 5.58 12.73 11.47
N VAL A 201 4.38 12.81 10.90
CA VAL A 201 4.12 12.65 9.46
C VAL A 201 3.27 13.83 8.98
N PRO A 202 3.87 14.97 8.63
CA PRO A 202 3.13 16.14 8.20
C PRO A 202 2.11 15.81 7.12
N VAL A 203 0.93 16.40 7.21
CA VAL A 203 -0.07 16.26 6.15
C VAL A 203 0.50 16.95 4.91
N ALA A 204 0.78 16.16 3.87
CA ALA A 204 1.13 16.74 2.59
C ALA A 204 0.01 17.70 2.18
N ALA A 205 0.37 18.95 1.84
CA ALA A 205 -0.59 19.88 1.27
C ALA A 205 -1.26 19.15 0.09
N ALA A 206 -2.59 19.09 0.10
CA ALA A 206 -3.34 18.46 -0.98
C ALA A 206 -2.82 19.05 -2.30
N ALA A 207 -2.29 18.21 -3.17
CA ALA A 207 -1.94 18.62 -4.53
C ALA A 207 -3.23 19.16 -5.16
N ARG A 208 -3.27 20.47 -5.41
CA ARG A 208 -4.35 21.15 -6.12
C ARG A 208 -4.31 20.79 -7.59
#